data_db50028813a91b9d601da2ac145e7182
#
_entry.id   db50028813a91b9d601da2ac145e7182
#
_cell.length_a   1.000
_cell.length_b   1.000
_cell.length_c   1.000
_cell.angle_alpha   90.00
_cell.angle_beta   90.00
_cell.angle_gamma   90.00
#
_symmetry.space_group_name_H-M   'P 1'
#
loop_
_entity.id
_entity.type
_entity.pdbx_description
1 polymer ?
#
loop_
_entity_poly.entity_id
_entity_poly.type
_entity_poly.pdbx_seq_one_letter_code
_entity_poly.pdbx_strand_id
1 'polypeptide(L)'
;INLHGDELDMYHKVHEALGEKIPKPDLLVYLQASTDTLMNRITFRDRPYERQMERAYIDELNHAYEEFFSKPFDHTPVLKIDSNELDIINNPEHLKRIENRIRESLGLPPFQQSLSL
;
A
#
# COMPACT_ATOMS: atom_id res chain seq x y z
N ILE A 1 -19.03 8.78 -8.04
CA ILE A 1 -17.80 9.58 -7.83
C ILE A 1 -16.70 9.06 -8.73
N ASN A 2 -16.01 9.95 -9.29
CA ASN A 2 -14.90 9.61 -10.17
C ASN A 2 -13.58 9.84 -9.49
N LEU A 3 -12.59 9.05 -9.87
CA LEU A 3 -11.23 9.35 -9.47
C LEU A 3 -10.79 10.60 -10.23
N HIS A 4 -10.14 11.50 -9.55
CA HIS A 4 -9.75 12.76 -10.16
C HIS A 4 -8.27 12.99 -10.04
N GLY A 5 -7.76 13.74 -11.01
CA GLY A 5 -6.46 14.34 -10.94
C GLY A 5 -5.35 13.35 -10.67
N ASP A 6 -4.58 13.65 -9.66
CA ASP A 6 -3.36 12.91 -9.37
C ASP A 6 -3.59 11.46 -8.98
N GLU A 7 -4.70 11.16 -8.33
CA GLU A 7 -5.01 9.79 -7.93
C GLU A 7 -5.25 8.90 -9.14
N LEU A 8 -5.99 9.41 -10.11
CA LEU A 8 -6.25 8.67 -11.34
C LEU A 8 -4.96 8.50 -12.13
N ASP A 9 -4.14 9.53 -12.19
CA ASP A 9 -2.85 9.46 -12.86
C ASP A 9 -1.95 8.42 -12.21
N MET A 10 -1.92 8.38 -10.90
CA MET A 10 -1.12 7.39 -10.18
C MET A 10 -1.58 5.98 -10.49
N TYR A 11 -2.89 5.76 -10.50
CA TYR A 11 -3.46 4.47 -10.84
C TYR A 11 -3.02 4.03 -12.23
N HIS A 12 -3.12 4.94 -13.21
CA HIS A 12 -2.71 4.64 -14.57
C HIS A 12 -1.22 4.40 -14.69
N LYS A 13 -0.40 5.17 -13.97
CA LYS A 13 1.04 4.98 -14.00
C LYS A 13 1.45 3.61 -13.46
N VAL A 14 0.82 3.15 -12.40
CA VAL A 14 1.08 1.83 -11.87
C VAL A 14 0.69 0.78 -12.90
N HIS A 15 -0.47 0.95 -13.53
CA HIS A 15 -0.95 0.03 -14.53
C HIS A 15 0.00 -0.04 -15.73
N GLU A 16 0.43 1.11 -16.22
CA GLU A 16 1.36 1.18 -17.34
C GLU A 16 2.71 0.57 -17.01
N ALA A 17 3.26 0.91 -15.84
CA ALA A 17 4.56 0.42 -15.43
C ALA A 17 4.61 -1.09 -15.39
N LEU A 18 3.50 -1.72 -14.98
CA LEU A 18 3.44 -3.17 -14.90
C LEU A 18 3.10 -3.83 -16.23
N GLY A 19 2.55 -3.06 -17.18
CA GLY A 19 2.18 -3.59 -18.48
C GLY A 19 3.16 -3.32 -19.60
N GLU A 20 4.16 -2.47 -19.36
CA GLU A 20 5.09 -2.11 -20.42
C GLU A 20 6.47 -2.73 -20.26
N LYS A 21 7.40 -2.27 -21.07
CA LYS A 21 8.74 -2.87 -21.12
C LYS A 21 9.68 -2.33 -20.07
N ILE A 22 9.15 -1.82 -18.98
CA ILE A 22 9.98 -1.42 -17.88
C ILE A 22 10.30 -2.66 -17.05
N PRO A 23 11.43 -2.68 -16.34
CA PRO A 23 11.73 -3.82 -15.50
C PRO A 23 10.59 -4.04 -14.52
N LYS A 24 10.09 -5.28 -14.47
CA LYS A 24 8.99 -5.61 -13.58
C LYS A 24 9.50 -5.77 -12.17
N PRO A 25 8.73 -5.35 -11.19
CA PRO A 25 9.11 -5.60 -9.80
C PRO A 25 9.02 -7.10 -9.51
N ASP A 26 9.80 -7.54 -8.56
CA ASP A 26 9.74 -8.93 -8.09
C ASP A 26 8.56 -9.14 -7.17
N LEU A 27 8.06 -8.10 -6.56
CA LEU A 27 6.98 -8.15 -5.61
C LEU A 27 6.32 -6.79 -5.51
N LEU A 28 4.99 -6.79 -5.47
CA LEU A 28 4.21 -5.59 -5.14
C LEU A 28 3.69 -5.74 -3.73
N VAL A 29 3.88 -4.73 -2.93
CA VAL A 29 3.36 -4.72 -1.56
C VAL A 29 2.18 -3.75 -1.50
N TYR A 30 1.02 -4.28 -1.18
CA TYR A 30 -0.18 -3.47 -1.07
C TYR A 30 -0.59 -3.38 0.40
N LEU A 31 -0.48 -2.20 0.97
CA LEU A 31 -0.89 -1.97 2.35
C LEU A 31 -2.37 -1.63 2.37
N GLN A 32 -3.17 -2.58 2.78
CA GLN A 32 -4.62 -2.43 2.85
C GLN A 32 -5.03 -1.70 4.11
N ALA A 33 -6.06 -0.88 4.00
CA ALA A 33 -6.65 -0.22 5.15
C ALA A 33 -8.13 0.02 4.88
N SER A 34 -8.93 0.02 5.94
CA SER A 34 -10.34 0.36 5.82
C SER A 34 -10.50 1.84 5.52
N THR A 35 -11.63 2.22 4.99
CA THR A 35 -11.93 3.63 4.73
C THR A 35 -11.86 4.45 6.03
N ASP A 36 -12.34 3.90 7.14
CA ASP A 36 -12.23 4.56 8.44
C ASP A 36 -10.78 4.84 8.82
N THR A 37 -9.92 3.85 8.65
CA THR A 37 -8.51 4.02 8.96
C THR A 37 -7.87 5.07 8.05
N LEU A 38 -8.19 5.04 6.76
CA LEU A 38 -7.67 6.02 5.82
C LEU A 38 -8.11 7.43 6.19
N MET A 39 -9.37 7.61 6.55
CA MET A 39 -9.88 8.91 6.96
C MET A 39 -9.19 9.41 8.23
N ASN A 40 -8.97 8.52 9.18
CA ASN A 40 -8.26 8.88 10.41
C ASN A 40 -6.81 9.29 10.12
N ARG A 41 -6.14 8.57 9.22
CA ARG A 41 -4.77 8.91 8.84
C ARG A 41 -4.69 10.24 8.11
N ILE A 42 -5.64 10.52 7.24
CA ILE A 42 -5.73 11.79 6.52
C ILE A 42 -5.93 12.93 7.52
N THR A 43 -6.84 12.76 8.46
CA THR A 43 -7.12 13.76 9.48
C THR A 43 -5.91 14.00 10.37
N PHE A 44 -5.24 12.93 10.79
CA PHE A 44 -4.07 13.04 11.64
C PHE A 44 -2.92 13.76 10.93
N ARG A 45 -2.72 13.43 9.66
CA ARG A 45 -1.66 14.05 8.87
C ARG A 45 -1.96 15.50 8.56
N ASP A 46 -3.24 15.85 8.44
CA ASP A 46 -3.74 17.21 8.25
C ASP A 46 -3.03 18.02 7.17
N ARG A 47 -2.89 17.44 6.00
CA ARG A 47 -2.34 18.18 4.86
C ARG A 47 -3.41 19.08 4.26
N PRO A 48 -3.08 20.35 3.95
CA PRO A 48 -4.10 21.30 3.49
C PRO A 48 -4.91 20.81 2.30
N TYR A 49 -4.28 20.17 1.33
CA TYR A 49 -5.00 19.74 0.14
C TYR A 49 -5.86 18.52 0.39
N GLU A 50 -5.73 17.87 1.55
CA GLU A 50 -6.55 16.71 1.91
C GLU A 50 -7.71 17.06 2.84
N ARG A 51 -7.74 18.28 3.36
CA ARG A 51 -8.75 18.66 4.35
C ARG A 51 -10.18 18.58 3.85
N GLN A 52 -10.37 18.69 2.55
CA GLN A 52 -11.71 18.64 1.96
C GLN A 52 -12.02 17.32 1.29
N MET A 53 -11.20 16.32 1.48
CA MET A 53 -11.49 15.02 0.91
C MET A 53 -12.66 14.37 1.61
N GLU A 54 -13.67 14.01 0.84
CA GLU A 54 -14.85 13.39 1.37
C GLU A 54 -14.67 11.90 1.54
N ARG A 55 -15.31 11.36 2.57
CA ARG A 55 -15.28 9.93 2.83
C ARG A 55 -15.72 9.11 1.63
N ALA A 56 -16.78 9.53 0.94
CA ALA A 56 -17.29 8.78 -0.21
C ALA A 56 -16.23 8.65 -1.31
N TYR A 57 -15.46 9.70 -1.53
CA TYR A 57 -14.37 9.67 -2.51
C TYR A 57 -13.29 8.69 -2.10
N ILE A 58 -12.88 8.75 -0.83
CA ILE A 58 -11.83 7.85 -0.31
C ILE A 58 -12.31 6.39 -0.35
N ASP A 59 -13.58 6.17 -0.02
CA ASP A 59 -14.15 4.83 -0.05
C ASP A 59 -14.14 4.26 -1.48
N GLU A 60 -14.53 5.07 -2.45
CA GLU A 60 -14.52 4.63 -3.83
C GLU A 60 -13.11 4.36 -4.33
N LEU A 61 -12.17 5.21 -3.98
CA LEU A 61 -10.77 5.02 -4.33
C LEU A 61 -10.24 3.74 -3.71
N ASN A 62 -10.57 3.50 -2.45
CA ASN A 62 -10.16 2.29 -1.74
C ASN A 62 -10.69 1.04 -2.44
N HIS A 63 -11.95 1.04 -2.85
CA HIS A 63 -12.54 -0.07 -3.58
C HIS A 63 -11.84 -0.28 -4.93
N ALA A 64 -11.48 0.79 -5.61
CA ALA A 64 -10.78 0.69 -6.88
C ALA A 64 -9.41 0.01 -6.72
N TYR A 65 -8.69 0.35 -5.68
CA TYR A 65 -7.41 -0.30 -5.40
C TYR A 65 -7.58 -1.75 -4.99
N GLU A 66 -8.61 -2.06 -4.19
CA GLU A 66 -8.90 -3.45 -3.82
C GLU A 66 -9.17 -4.30 -5.05
N GLU A 67 -9.96 -3.79 -5.97
CA GLU A 67 -10.27 -4.50 -7.19
C GLU A 67 -9.02 -4.65 -8.07
N PHE A 68 -8.25 -3.58 -8.20
CA PHE A 68 -7.05 -3.60 -9.02
C PHE A 68 -6.05 -4.66 -8.54
N PHE A 69 -5.87 -4.77 -7.23
CA PHE A 69 -4.89 -5.71 -6.67
C PHE A 69 -5.50 -7.06 -6.27
N SER A 70 -6.75 -7.32 -6.64
CA SER A 70 -7.38 -8.61 -6.35
C SER A 70 -6.83 -9.73 -7.24
N LYS A 71 -6.15 -9.39 -8.32
CA LYS A 71 -5.61 -10.34 -9.26
C LYS A 71 -4.10 -10.20 -9.33
N PRO A 72 -3.39 -11.30 -9.63
CA PRO A 72 -1.95 -11.19 -9.89
C PRO A 72 -1.73 -10.25 -11.06
N PHE A 73 -0.67 -9.45 -10.95
CA PHE A 73 -0.45 -8.47 -11.98
C PHE A 73 0.68 -8.94 -12.87
N ASP A 74 0.33 -9.41 -14.07
CA ASP A 74 1.31 -9.79 -15.07
C ASP A 74 2.41 -10.68 -14.50
N HIS A 75 2.00 -11.70 -13.75
CA HIS A 75 2.88 -12.66 -13.08
C HIS A 75 3.70 -12.08 -11.92
N THR A 76 3.49 -10.83 -11.57
CA THR A 76 4.13 -10.25 -10.39
C THR A 76 3.28 -10.57 -9.16
N PRO A 77 3.84 -11.23 -8.16
CA PRO A 77 3.06 -11.52 -6.96
C PRO A 77 2.73 -10.25 -6.17
N VAL A 78 1.57 -10.26 -5.55
CA VAL A 78 1.11 -9.13 -4.73
C VAL A 78 1.03 -9.61 -3.28
N LEU A 79 1.77 -8.97 -2.42
CA LEU A 79 1.71 -9.22 -0.98
C LEU A 79 0.75 -8.19 -0.38
N LYS A 80 -0.38 -8.67 0.12
CA LYS A 80 -1.35 -7.80 0.77
C LYS A 80 -1.10 -7.82 2.27
N ILE A 81 -0.98 -6.65 2.85
CA ILE A 81 -0.76 -6.50 4.28
C ILE A 81 -1.86 -5.62 4.86
N ASP A 82 -2.60 -6.16 5.81
CA ASP A 82 -3.59 -5.38 6.53
C ASP A 82 -2.85 -4.40 7.44
N SER A 83 -2.99 -3.12 7.17
CA SER A 83 -2.28 -2.09 7.91
C SER A 83 -3.15 -1.35 8.93
N ASN A 84 -4.39 -1.80 9.15
CA ASN A 84 -5.30 -1.09 10.05
C ASN A 84 -4.73 -0.91 11.46
N GLU A 85 -4.05 -1.92 11.97
CA GLU A 85 -3.48 -1.87 13.30
C GLU A 85 -2.00 -1.51 13.33
N LEU A 86 -1.43 -1.13 12.18
CA LEU A 86 0.01 -0.87 12.10
C LEU A 86 0.31 0.61 12.24
N ASP A 87 1.34 0.90 13.01
CA ASP A 87 1.87 2.25 13.14
C ASP A 87 3.37 2.18 12.85
N ILE A 88 3.71 2.25 11.57
CA ILE A 88 5.10 2.09 11.15
C ILE A 88 5.95 3.31 11.46
N ILE A 89 5.33 4.42 11.77
CA ILE A 89 6.07 5.64 12.10
C ILE A 89 6.54 5.62 13.54
N ASN A 90 5.67 5.22 14.45
CA ASN A 90 5.95 5.28 15.89
C ASN A 90 6.30 3.93 16.52
N ASN A 91 6.06 2.84 15.81
CA ASN A 91 6.29 1.51 16.36
C ASN A 91 7.24 0.70 15.47
N PRO A 92 8.53 0.64 15.84
CA PRO A 92 9.51 -0.09 15.03
C PRO A 92 9.20 -1.57 14.84
N GLU A 93 8.50 -2.17 15.79
CA GLU A 93 8.13 -3.59 15.67
C GLU A 93 7.15 -3.81 14.52
N HIS A 94 6.27 -2.85 14.27
CA HIS A 94 5.36 -2.93 13.15
C HIS A 94 6.11 -2.88 11.82
N LEU A 95 7.11 -2.02 11.73
CA LEU A 95 7.92 -1.93 10.53
C LEU A 95 8.69 -3.23 10.29
N LYS A 96 9.26 -3.81 11.33
CA LYS A 96 9.96 -5.08 11.22
C LYS A 96 9.03 -6.19 10.77
N ARG A 97 7.80 -6.18 11.23
CA ARG A 97 6.82 -7.19 10.83
C ARG A 97 6.56 -7.12 9.33
N ILE A 98 6.41 -5.92 8.80
CA ILE A 98 6.22 -5.72 7.36
C ILE A 98 7.47 -6.18 6.61
N GLU A 99 8.63 -5.76 7.09
CA GLU A 99 9.89 -6.12 6.46
C GLU A 99 10.08 -7.63 6.38
N ASN A 100 9.78 -8.34 7.47
CA ASN A 100 9.89 -9.80 7.48
C ASN A 100 8.90 -10.46 6.53
N ARG A 101 7.70 -9.92 6.40
CA ARG A 101 6.72 -10.43 5.45
C ARG A 101 7.22 -10.26 4.01
N ILE A 102 7.85 -9.14 3.72
CA ILE A 102 8.44 -8.90 2.40
C ILE A 102 9.59 -9.87 2.15
N ARG A 103 10.47 -10.02 3.12
CA ARG A 103 11.60 -10.93 2.97
C ARG A 103 11.13 -12.38 2.77
N GLU A 104 10.15 -12.81 3.53
CA GLU A 104 9.58 -14.14 3.35
C GLU A 104 9.01 -14.33 1.95
N SER A 105 8.29 -13.35 1.45
CA SER A 105 7.71 -13.42 0.11
C SER A 105 8.76 -13.47 -0.99
N LEU A 106 9.93 -12.92 -0.73
CA LEU A 106 11.04 -12.95 -1.68
C LEU A 106 11.98 -14.13 -1.46
N GLY A 107 11.67 -15.00 -0.53
CA GLY A 107 12.52 -16.15 -0.23
C GLY A 107 13.77 -15.80 0.55
N LEU A 108 13.78 -14.64 1.21
CA LEU A 108 14.91 -14.20 2.01
C LEU A 108 14.70 -14.56 3.48
N PRO A 109 15.79 -14.76 4.24
CA PRO A 109 15.62 -15.04 5.67
C PRO A 109 15.05 -13.83 6.40
N PRO A 110 14.35 -14.05 7.52
CA PRO A 110 13.82 -12.95 8.30
C PRO A 110 14.93 -12.05 8.81
N PHE A 111 14.59 -10.79 9.00
CA PHE A 111 15.53 -9.85 9.61
C PHE A 111 15.79 -10.28 11.05
N GLN A 112 17.06 -10.47 11.38
CA GLN A 112 17.40 -10.82 12.71
C GLN A 112 18.17 -9.75 13.34
N GLN A 113 17.61 -9.27 14.42
CA GLN A 113 18.20 -8.20 14.99
C GLN A 113 19.25 -8.71 15.84
N SER A 114 20.02 -8.40 16.00
CA SER A 114 20.89 -8.71 16.91
C SER A 114 21.60 -9.74 17.01
N LEU A 115 21.97 -9.98 16.57
CA LEU A 115 22.70 -10.80 16.64
C LEU A 115 23.59 -10.54 17.49
N SER A 116 23.52 -9.86 17.99
CA SER A 116 24.08 -9.43 18.85
C SER A 116 24.79 -10.27 19.42
N LEU A 117 25.07 -10.57 19.25
CA LEU A 117 25.71 -11.23 19.91
C LEU A 117 26.54 -10.97 20.25
#